data_7f37ee41a764109ce0fc6de0fa57d265
#
_entry.id   7f37ee41a764109ce0fc6de0fa57d265
#
_cell.length_a   1.000
_cell.length_b   1.000
_cell.length_c   1.000
_cell.angle_alpha   90.00
_cell.angle_beta   90.00
_cell.angle_gamma   90.00
#
_symmetry.space_group_name_H-M   'P 1'
#
loop_
_entity.id
_entity.type
_entity.pdbx_description
1 polymer ?
#
loop_
_entity_poly.entity_id
_entity_poly.type
_entity_poly.pdbx_seq_one_letter_code
_entity_poly.pdbx_strand_id
1 'polypeptide(L)'
;MSSTNITYERVRSDANTIKECSGTMRNIFDDFGSSMNRVGAENVFYGDASQSLGSRFNSLKGKFDSYVNLVNQFADTILSASEQTSATEQSLASQADSLNG
;
A
#
# COMPACT_ATOMS: atom_id res chain seq x y z
N MET A 1 -27.86 -12.62 1.92
CA MET A 1 -27.07 -11.38 1.87
C MET A 1 -25.86 -11.38 2.79
N SER A 2 -25.81 -12.25 3.77
CA SER A 2 -24.63 -12.36 4.62
C SER A 2 -23.34 -12.67 3.84
N SER A 3 -23.43 -13.47 2.76
CA SER A 3 -22.27 -13.77 1.93
C SER A 3 -21.72 -12.54 1.21
N THR A 4 -22.60 -11.63 0.76
CA THR A 4 -22.18 -10.37 0.12
C THR A 4 -21.47 -9.46 1.12
N ASN A 5 -22.01 -9.33 2.33
CA ASN A 5 -21.39 -8.53 3.39
C ASN A 5 -20.02 -9.08 3.78
N ILE A 6 -19.91 -10.40 3.90
CA ILE A 6 -18.63 -11.07 4.19
C ILE A 6 -17.61 -10.76 3.09
N THR A 7 -18.04 -10.77 1.82
CA THR A 7 -17.16 -10.47 0.70
C THR A 7 -16.65 -9.03 0.77
N TYR A 8 -17.50 -8.05 1.06
CA TYR A 8 -17.08 -6.66 1.19
C TYR A 8 -16.14 -6.45 2.36
N GLU A 9 -16.43 -7.08 3.49
CA GLU A 9 -15.54 -7.02 4.65
C GLU A 9 -14.18 -7.63 4.36
N ARG A 10 -14.14 -8.75 3.64
CA ARG A 10 -12.90 -9.39 3.24
C ARG A 10 -12.09 -8.50 2.30
N VAL A 11 -12.74 -7.88 1.32
CA VAL A 11 -12.06 -6.97 0.39
C VAL A 11 -11.45 -5.79 1.14
N ARG A 12 -12.19 -5.20 2.07
CA ARG A 12 -11.67 -4.10 2.90
C ARG A 12 -10.51 -4.55 3.75
N SER A 13 -10.63 -5.72 4.39
CA SER A 13 -9.58 -6.29 5.21
C SER A 13 -8.30 -6.52 4.39
N ASP A 14 -8.47 -7.10 3.20
CA ASP A 14 -7.32 -7.38 2.32
C ASP A 14 -6.68 -6.10 1.82
N ALA A 15 -7.47 -5.09 1.47
CA ALA A 15 -6.93 -3.79 1.05
C ALA A 15 -6.14 -3.12 2.18
N ASN A 16 -6.64 -3.19 3.41
CA ASN A 16 -5.93 -2.66 4.57
C ASN A 16 -4.64 -3.44 4.84
N THR A 17 -4.65 -4.75 4.67
CA THR A 17 -3.46 -5.59 4.78
C THR A 17 -2.40 -5.18 3.74
N ILE A 18 -2.82 -4.90 2.51
CA ILE A 18 -1.92 -4.41 1.46
C ILE A 18 -1.26 -3.09 1.90
N LYS A 19 -2.03 -2.16 2.46
CA LYS A 19 -1.50 -0.87 2.94
C LYS A 19 -0.51 -1.07 4.08
N GLU A 20 -0.81 -1.96 5.01
CA GLU A 20 0.10 -2.29 6.12
C GLU A 20 1.40 -2.90 5.62
N CYS A 21 1.33 -3.82 4.67
CA CYS A 21 2.51 -4.43 4.06
C CYS A 21 3.36 -3.38 3.34
N SER A 22 2.73 -2.45 2.62
CA SER A 22 3.44 -1.35 1.96
C SER A 22 4.22 -0.49 2.96
N GLY A 23 3.58 -0.16 4.10
CA GLY A 23 4.23 0.60 5.15
C GLY A 23 5.41 -0.14 5.76
N THR A 24 5.26 -1.43 6.01
CA THR A 24 6.34 -2.28 6.53
C THR A 24 7.51 -2.34 5.55
N MET A 25 7.22 -2.53 4.27
CA MET A 25 8.26 -2.55 3.24
C MET A 25 9.00 -1.22 3.15
N ARG A 26 8.28 -0.11 3.25
CA ARG A 26 8.90 1.23 3.26
C ARG A 26 9.85 1.37 4.44
N ASN A 27 9.45 0.93 5.63
CA ASN A 27 10.28 1.00 6.83
C ASN A 27 11.53 0.13 6.69
N ILE A 28 11.41 -1.07 6.15
CA ILE A 28 12.55 -1.95 5.88
C ILE A 28 13.53 -1.28 4.93
N PHE A 29 13.03 -0.66 3.88
CA PHE A 29 13.86 0.02 2.90
C PHE A 29 14.56 1.24 3.48
N ASP A 30 13.88 2.01 4.33
CA ASP A 30 14.46 3.14 5.04
C ASP A 30 15.56 2.69 6.01
N ASP A 31 15.35 1.60 6.73
CA ASP A 31 16.36 1.02 7.60
C ASP A 31 17.59 0.56 6.83
N PHE A 32 17.36 -0.03 5.65
CA PHE A 32 18.46 -0.41 4.76
C PHE A 32 19.25 0.82 4.33
N GLY A 33 18.55 1.91 3.96
CA GLY A 33 19.19 3.17 3.60
C GLY A 33 20.03 3.75 4.71
N SER A 34 19.54 3.69 5.95
CA SER A 34 20.29 4.14 7.13
C SER A 34 21.54 3.30 7.32
N SER A 35 21.46 1.99 7.14
CA SER A 35 22.60 1.09 7.20
C SER A 35 23.64 1.41 6.12
N MET A 36 23.18 1.69 4.90
CA MET A 36 24.04 2.09 3.80
C MET A 36 24.80 3.39 4.11
N ASN A 37 24.10 4.36 4.69
CA ASN A 37 24.70 5.64 5.08
C ASN A 37 25.76 5.44 6.16
N ARG A 38 25.53 4.57 7.13
CA ARG A 38 26.52 4.26 8.17
C ARG A 38 27.76 3.60 7.59
N VAL A 39 27.58 2.67 6.67
CA VAL A 39 28.73 2.02 5.99
C VAL A 39 29.58 3.06 5.28
N GLY A 40 28.96 4.02 4.57
CA GLY A 40 29.67 5.10 3.93
C GLY A 40 30.39 6.01 4.93
N ALA A 41 29.73 6.35 6.04
CA ALA A 41 30.31 7.22 7.06
C ALA A 41 31.48 6.59 7.80
N GLU A 42 31.48 5.26 7.92
CA GLU A 42 32.58 4.54 8.57
C GLU A 42 33.75 4.25 7.63
N ASN A 43 33.70 4.77 6.39
CA ASN A 43 34.75 4.62 5.41
C ASN A 43 35.03 3.15 5.03
N VAL A 44 34.03 2.30 5.09
CA VAL A 44 34.16 0.92 4.65
C VAL A 44 34.33 0.86 3.12
N PHE A 45 33.66 1.78 2.41
CA PHE A 45 33.84 1.98 0.98
C PHE A 45 34.41 3.37 0.75
N TYR A 46 35.33 3.50 -0.20
CA TYR A 46 36.03 4.75 -0.47
C TYR A 46 35.76 5.21 -1.91
N GLY A 47 35.74 6.53 -2.11
CA GLY A 47 35.74 7.17 -3.41
C GLY A 47 34.57 6.79 -4.29
N ASP A 48 34.88 6.44 -5.54
CA ASP A 48 33.88 6.20 -6.59
C ASP A 48 32.93 5.05 -6.26
N ALA A 49 33.41 4.03 -5.56
CA ALA A 49 32.58 2.88 -5.19
C ALA A 49 31.46 3.30 -4.24
N SER A 50 31.77 4.13 -3.24
CA SER A 50 30.79 4.65 -2.29
C SER A 50 29.74 5.53 -3.00
N GLN A 51 30.20 6.43 -3.89
CA GLN A 51 29.32 7.30 -4.64
C GLN A 51 28.41 6.52 -5.57
N SER A 52 28.96 5.54 -6.29
CA SER A 52 28.19 4.70 -7.20
C SER A 52 27.12 3.91 -6.46
N LEU A 53 27.45 3.36 -5.31
CA LEU A 53 26.51 2.61 -4.48
C LEU A 53 25.39 3.52 -3.97
N GLY A 54 25.73 4.71 -3.49
CA GLY A 54 24.77 5.70 -3.03
C GLY A 54 23.82 6.15 -4.12
N SER A 55 24.34 6.42 -5.34
CA SER A 55 23.52 6.80 -6.49
C SER A 55 22.54 5.71 -6.87
N ARG A 56 22.99 4.46 -6.90
CA ARG A 56 22.14 3.31 -7.23
C ARG A 56 21.07 3.11 -6.19
N PHE A 57 21.43 3.26 -4.92
CA PHE A 57 20.46 3.16 -3.83
C PHE A 57 19.39 4.23 -3.95
N ASN A 58 19.77 5.49 -4.19
CA ASN A 58 18.82 6.59 -4.31
C ASN A 58 17.88 6.38 -5.51
N SER A 59 18.40 5.90 -6.64
CA SER A 59 17.59 5.59 -7.80
C SER A 59 16.59 4.48 -7.50
N LEU A 60 17.02 3.42 -6.80
CA LEU A 60 16.18 2.31 -6.41
C LEU A 60 15.11 2.76 -5.41
N LYS A 61 15.47 3.62 -4.48
CA LYS A 61 14.54 4.18 -3.50
C LYS A 61 13.43 4.97 -4.18
N GLY A 62 13.77 5.80 -5.16
CA GLY A 62 12.76 6.55 -5.92
C GLY A 62 11.76 5.64 -6.61
N LYS A 63 12.24 4.58 -7.24
CA LYS A 63 11.37 3.57 -7.88
C LYS A 63 10.53 2.84 -6.87
N PHE A 64 11.11 2.46 -5.74
CA PHE A 64 10.42 1.75 -4.67
C PHE A 64 9.30 2.62 -4.09
N ASP A 65 9.58 3.89 -3.80
CA ASP A 65 8.56 4.82 -3.29
C ASP A 65 7.42 4.98 -4.28
N SER A 66 7.71 5.02 -5.58
CA SER A 66 6.68 5.07 -6.61
C SER A 66 5.80 3.82 -6.60
N TYR A 67 6.40 2.65 -6.45
CA TYR A 67 5.64 1.39 -6.34
C TYR A 67 4.75 1.37 -5.10
N VAL A 68 5.28 1.79 -3.95
CA VAL A 68 4.50 1.84 -2.71
C VAL A 68 3.31 2.78 -2.85
N ASN A 69 3.51 3.94 -3.44
CA ASN A 69 2.43 4.89 -3.69
C ASN A 69 1.37 4.31 -4.62
N LEU A 70 1.80 3.62 -5.67
CA LEU A 70 0.90 2.97 -6.63
C LEU A 70 0.06 1.89 -5.95
N VAL A 71 0.69 1.06 -5.12
CA VAL A 71 0.02 -0.01 -4.38
C VAL A 71 -1.00 0.58 -3.40
N ASN A 72 -0.63 1.66 -2.70
CA ASN A 72 -1.55 2.34 -1.79
C ASN A 72 -2.74 2.95 -2.53
N GLN A 73 -2.52 3.57 -3.67
CA GLN A 73 -3.60 4.10 -4.51
C GLN A 73 -4.53 3.00 -4.98
N PHE A 74 -3.96 1.87 -5.38
CA PHE A 74 -4.73 0.71 -5.78
C PHE A 74 -5.61 0.20 -4.64
N ALA A 75 -5.05 0.07 -3.45
CA ALA A 75 -5.79 -0.35 -2.26
C ALA A 75 -6.91 0.65 -1.92
N ASP A 76 -6.65 1.96 -2.01
CA ASP A 76 -7.65 2.99 -1.76
C ASP A 76 -8.77 2.93 -2.80
N THR A 77 -8.44 2.63 -4.06
CA THR A 77 -9.43 2.46 -5.12
C THR A 77 -10.33 1.25 -4.83
N ILE A 78 -9.75 0.14 -4.39
CA ILE A 78 -10.51 -1.05 -4.01
C ILE A 78 -11.45 -0.73 -2.85
N LEU A 79 -10.96 -0.04 -1.82
CA LEU A 79 -11.76 0.35 -0.67
C LEU A 79 -12.94 1.22 -1.10
N SER A 80 -12.68 2.24 -1.90
CA SER A 80 -13.70 3.16 -2.37
C SER A 80 -14.76 2.45 -3.22
N ALA A 81 -14.34 1.60 -4.16
CA ALA A 81 -15.25 0.84 -5.00
C ALA A 81 -16.09 -0.12 -4.17
N SER A 82 -15.49 -0.80 -3.19
CA SER A 82 -16.20 -1.71 -2.29
C SER A 82 -17.26 -0.99 -1.49
N GLU A 83 -16.95 0.19 -0.95
CA GLU A 83 -17.89 1.00 -0.18
C GLU A 83 -19.06 1.47 -1.04
N GLN A 84 -18.78 1.94 -2.26
CA GLN A 84 -19.81 2.38 -3.18
C GLN A 84 -20.75 1.24 -3.57
N THR A 85 -20.20 0.08 -3.87
CA THR A 85 -21.00 -1.10 -4.23
C THR A 85 -21.87 -1.54 -3.07
N SER A 86 -21.31 -1.58 -1.87
CA SER A 86 -22.05 -1.94 -0.65
C SER A 86 -23.20 -0.96 -0.38
N ALA A 87 -22.94 0.34 -0.51
CA ALA A 87 -23.96 1.38 -0.32
C ALA A 87 -25.06 1.27 -1.36
N THR A 88 -24.71 0.99 -2.61
CA THR A 88 -25.68 0.81 -3.69
C THR A 88 -26.59 -0.39 -3.41
N GLU A 89 -26.05 -1.52 -2.98
CA GLU A 89 -26.84 -2.69 -2.65
C GLU A 89 -27.77 -2.44 -1.47
N GLN A 90 -27.32 -1.74 -0.45
CA GLN A 90 -28.15 -1.38 0.69
C GLN A 90 -29.31 -0.47 0.27
N SER A 91 -29.03 0.48 -0.61
CA SER A 91 -30.05 1.37 -1.14
C SER A 91 -31.10 0.60 -1.95
N LEU A 92 -30.68 -0.32 -2.80
CA LEU A 92 -31.58 -1.17 -3.57
C LEU A 92 -32.44 -2.06 -2.66
N ALA A 93 -31.86 -2.63 -1.62
CA ALA A 93 -32.59 -3.44 -0.66
C ALA A 93 -33.66 -2.62 0.07
N SER A 94 -33.32 -1.40 0.48
CA SER A 94 -34.28 -0.49 1.10
C SER A 94 -35.43 -0.12 0.17
N GLN A 95 -35.14 0.12 -1.08
CA GLN A 95 -36.17 0.41 -2.11
C GLN A 95 -37.08 -0.78 -2.30
N ALA A 96 -36.54 -1.99 -2.35
CA ALA A 96 -37.33 -3.20 -2.50
C ALA A 96 -38.26 -3.40 -1.28
N ASP A 97 -37.77 -3.18 -0.09
CA ASP A 97 -38.57 -3.25 1.15
C ASP A 97 -39.71 -2.23 1.14
N SER A 98 -39.44 -1.01 0.67
CA SER A 98 -40.46 0.03 0.54
C SER A 98 -41.56 -0.37 -0.43
N LEU A 99 -41.21 -1.03 -1.54
CA LEU A 99 -42.19 -1.50 -2.50
C LEU A 99 -43.04 -2.63 -1.96
N ASN A 100 -42.51 -3.46 -1.11
CA ASN A 100 -43.19 -4.59 -0.51
C ASN A 100 -43.99 -4.23 0.74
N GLY A 101 -43.65 -3.14 1.34
CA GLY A 101 -44.27 -2.69 2.58
C GLY A 101 -45.37 -1.72 2.37
#